data_d9b27e243534c299f5c3d12cf6f3e9d7
#
_entry.id   d9b27e243534c299f5c3d12cf6f3e9d7
#
_cell.length_a   1.000
_cell.length_b   1.000
_cell.length_c   1.000
_cell.angle_alpha   90.00
_cell.angle_beta   90.00
_cell.angle_gamma   90.00
#
_symmetry.space_group_name_H-M   'P 1'
#
loop_
_entity.id
_entity.type
_entity.pdbx_description
1 polymer ?
#
loop_
_entity_poly.entity_id
_entity_poly.type
_entity_poly.pdbx_seq_one_letter_code
_entity_poly.pdbx_strand_id
1 'polypeptide(L)'
;MPQRLRVLAGDCEVTDRGDRTRTHRGRVVILIKPDDTTLVHDADGYQPVAWLTRPESVVVEGDGDGFTITARDGSRELRVVAREATASRALPITEAGVPVGTCPDDGGPLVRSRGDVVCLDCETRWGLPAGASVTDAACDDCGLPKIRVERGEPFHLCLDPACDPLDEAVADRFDREWECPDCGGDLVVNSAPGRVFLGCENYPDCETTVSFPAGVVVDECDCGLPVFETAAGRSCLDGTCELRGHTASGDT
;
A
#
# COMPACT_ATOMS: atom_id res chain seq x y z
N MET A 1 -7.35 16.69 8.15
CA MET A 1 -7.08 16.94 9.59
C MET A 1 -6.16 15.84 10.07
N PRO A 2 -5.08 16.15 10.82
CA PRO A 2 -4.15 15.12 11.28
C PRO A 2 -4.89 14.09 12.12
N GLN A 3 -4.57 12.82 11.88
CA GLN A 3 -5.11 11.71 12.64
C GLN A 3 -4.66 11.82 14.10
N ARG A 4 -5.51 11.46 15.05
CA ARG A 4 -5.21 11.58 16.47
C ARG A 4 -5.30 10.22 17.17
N LEU A 5 -4.25 9.90 17.91
CA LEU A 5 -4.22 8.80 18.87
C LEU A 5 -4.65 9.33 20.24
N ARG A 6 -5.62 8.69 20.90
CA ARG A 6 -5.95 8.97 22.31
C ARG A 6 -5.18 8.02 23.20
N VAL A 7 -4.49 8.58 24.19
CA VAL A 7 -3.74 7.84 25.22
C VAL A 7 -4.37 8.15 26.57
N LEU A 8 -4.87 7.12 27.23
CA LEU A 8 -5.43 7.21 28.58
C LEU A 8 -4.66 6.25 29.51
N ALA A 9 -4.52 6.61 30.77
CA ALA A 9 -3.89 5.74 31.76
C ALA A 9 -4.56 5.91 33.12
N GLY A 10 -4.57 4.86 33.91
CA GLY A 10 -5.15 4.89 35.26
C GLY A 10 -5.15 3.53 35.96
N ASP A 11 -5.67 3.51 37.21
CA ASP A 11 -6.05 2.27 37.89
C ASP A 11 -7.42 1.82 37.34
N CYS A 12 -7.38 0.78 36.49
CA CYS A 12 -8.52 0.40 35.68
C CYS A 12 -8.99 -1.03 36.00
N GLU A 13 -10.31 -1.22 35.90
CA GLU A 13 -10.93 -2.51 35.70
C GLU A 13 -11.25 -2.67 34.20
N VAL A 14 -10.72 -3.71 33.59
CA VAL A 14 -10.86 -4.01 32.16
C VAL A 14 -11.70 -5.27 32.02
N THR A 15 -12.84 -5.20 31.34
CA THR A 15 -13.71 -6.33 31.04
C THR A 15 -13.82 -6.51 29.55
N ASP A 16 -13.34 -7.67 29.05
CA ASP A 16 -13.50 -8.11 27.66
C ASP A 16 -14.61 -9.18 27.63
N ARG A 17 -15.70 -8.86 26.96
CA ARG A 17 -16.86 -9.74 26.74
C ARG A 17 -16.88 -10.18 25.28
N GLY A 18 -16.72 -11.47 25.06
CA GLY A 18 -16.83 -12.17 23.80
C GLY A 18 -17.36 -13.57 24.06
N ASP A 19 -16.81 -14.60 23.43
CA ASP A 19 -17.14 -16.03 23.70
C ASP A 19 -16.91 -16.40 25.15
N ARG A 20 -15.98 -15.73 25.80
CA ARG A 20 -15.70 -15.83 27.25
C ARG A 20 -15.48 -14.44 27.80
N THR A 21 -16.05 -14.17 28.98
CA THR A 21 -15.77 -12.93 29.70
C THR A 21 -14.45 -13.06 30.45
N ARG A 22 -13.57 -12.09 30.28
CA ARG A 22 -12.31 -11.93 31.03
C ARG A 22 -12.30 -10.59 31.72
N THR A 23 -11.81 -10.56 32.95
CA THR A 23 -11.65 -9.31 33.71
C THR A 23 -10.22 -9.20 34.20
N HIS A 24 -9.62 -8.04 33.99
CA HIS A 24 -8.29 -7.67 34.45
C HIS A 24 -8.40 -6.42 35.31
N ARG A 25 -7.50 -6.26 36.27
CA ARG A 25 -7.39 -5.05 37.08
C ARG A 25 -5.93 -4.68 37.29
N GLY A 26 -5.62 -3.40 37.13
CA GLY A 26 -4.29 -2.88 37.34
C GLY A 26 -4.12 -1.46 36.81
N ARG A 27 -2.90 -0.94 36.95
CA ARG A 27 -2.52 0.31 36.32
C ARG A 27 -2.12 0.02 34.88
N VAL A 28 -2.94 0.50 33.95
CA VAL A 28 -2.81 0.20 32.52
C VAL A 28 -2.78 1.46 31.67
N VAL A 29 -2.25 1.31 30.44
CA VAL A 29 -2.31 2.32 29.40
C VAL A 29 -3.29 1.86 28.33
N ILE A 30 -4.18 2.74 27.91
CA ILE A 30 -5.15 2.50 26.85
C ILE A 30 -4.81 3.38 25.66
N LEU A 31 -4.74 2.77 24.49
CA LEU A 31 -4.53 3.44 23.21
C LEU A 31 -5.79 3.29 22.37
N ILE A 32 -6.37 4.41 21.92
CA ILE A 32 -7.47 4.43 20.95
C ILE A 32 -6.94 5.08 19.68
N LYS A 33 -6.83 4.27 18.62
CA LYS A 33 -6.33 4.70 17.31
C LYS A 33 -7.39 5.46 16.51
N PRO A 34 -7.02 6.16 15.42
CA PRO A 34 -7.98 6.86 14.56
C PRO A 34 -9.04 5.97 13.91
N ASP A 35 -8.78 4.67 13.78
CA ASP A 35 -9.72 3.65 13.29
C ASP A 35 -10.50 2.99 14.43
N ASP A 36 -10.57 3.64 15.60
CA ASP A 36 -11.22 3.18 16.83
C ASP A 36 -10.63 1.89 17.43
N THR A 37 -9.58 1.31 16.83
CA THR A 37 -8.88 0.18 17.45
C THR A 37 -8.44 0.55 18.86
N THR A 38 -8.98 -0.16 19.86
CA THR A 38 -8.71 0.06 21.27
C THR A 38 -7.81 -1.03 21.81
N LEU A 39 -6.68 -0.66 22.41
CA LEU A 39 -5.65 -1.54 22.95
C LEU A 39 -5.45 -1.20 24.43
N VAL A 40 -5.33 -2.22 25.29
CA VAL A 40 -5.02 -2.07 26.71
C VAL A 40 -3.72 -2.79 27.03
N HIS A 41 -2.73 -2.05 27.51
CA HIS A 41 -1.41 -2.56 27.87
C HIS A 41 -1.17 -2.45 29.37
N ASP A 42 -0.59 -3.49 29.96
CA ASP A 42 -0.04 -3.51 31.30
C ASP A 42 1.51 -3.39 31.27
N ALA A 43 2.17 -3.76 32.35
CA ALA A 43 3.62 -3.66 32.47
C ALA A 43 4.37 -4.83 31.80
N ASP A 44 3.68 -5.91 31.46
CA ASP A 44 4.28 -7.13 30.98
C ASP A 44 4.08 -7.35 29.47
N GLY A 45 5.17 -7.77 28.80
CA GLY A 45 5.14 -8.17 27.40
C GLY A 45 4.90 -7.04 26.40
N TYR A 46 4.86 -7.40 25.11
CA TYR A 46 4.64 -6.47 24.00
C TYR A 46 3.20 -6.50 23.47
N GLN A 47 2.41 -7.50 23.84
CA GLN A 47 1.02 -7.63 23.39
C GLN A 47 0.07 -6.94 24.37
N PRO A 48 -1.03 -6.35 23.88
CA PRO A 48 -2.07 -5.85 24.77
C PRO A 48 -2.74 -7.00 25.54
N VAL A 49 -3.12 -6.75 26.80
CA VAL A 49 -3.86 -7.72 27.61
C VAL A 49 -5.33 -7.85 27.21
N ALA A 50 -5.87 -6.80 26.56
CA ALA A 50 -7.19 -6.80 25.94
C ALA A 50 -7.21 -5.84 24.76
N TRP A 51 -7.95 -6.18 23.70
CA TRP A 51 -8.09 -5.30 22.54
C TRP A 51 -9.36 -5.58 21.74
N LEU A 52 -9.80 -4.55 21.02
CA LEU A 52 -10.85 -4.66 20.01
C LEU A 52 -10.43 -3.84 18.80
N THR A 53 -10.33 -4.53 17.64
CA THR A 53 -9.82 -3.95 16.40
C THR A 53 -10.98 -3.41 15.58
N ARG A 54 -10.94 -2.10 15.22
CA ARG A 54 -11.94 -1.43 14.37
C ARG A 54 -13.37 -1.72 14.80
N PRO A 55 -13.72 -1.49 16.07
CA PRO A 55 -15.06 -1.73 16.55
C PRO A 55 -16.08 -0.81 15.83
N GLU A 56 -17.34 -1.22 15.82
CA GLU A 56 -18.45 -0.42 15.28
C GLU A 56 -18.64 0.90 16.03
N SER A 57 -18.26 0.92 17.34
CA SER A 57 -18.33 2.14 18.15
C SER A 57 -17.36 2.14 19.31
N VAL A 58 -16.83 3.33 19.64
CA VAL A 58 -16.08 3.61 20.87
C VAL A 58 -16.65 4.84 21.53
N VAL A 59 -17.11 4.68 22.76
CA VAL A 59 -17.60 5.77 23.61
C VAL A 59 -16.63 5.97 24.77
N VAL A 60 -16.23 7.22 25.01
CA VAL A 60 -15.36 7.58 26.14
C VAL A 60 -16.07 8.64 26.94
N GLU A 61 -16.39 8.31 28.18
CA GLU A 61 -17.06 9.17 29.16
C GLU A 61 -16.14 9.43 30.35
N GLY A 62 -16.19 10.60 30.91
CA GLY A 62 -15.43 10.96 32.13
C GLY A 62 -15.36 12.46 32.35
N ASP A 63 -15.12 12.85 33.59
CA ASP A 63 -15.13 14.23 34.07
C ASP A 63 -13.74 14.76 34.51
N GLY A 64 -12.69 14.00 34.23
CA GLY A 64 -11.28 14.36 34.52
C GLY A 64 -10.67 13.59 35.67
N ASP A 65 -11.42 13.16 36.69
CA ASP A 65 -10.93 12.34 37.80
C ASP A 65 -10.93 10.84 37.46
N GLY A 66 -11.83 10.42 36.57
CA GLY A 66 -11.93 9.06 36.06
C GLY A 66 -12.44 9.01 34.64
N PHE A 67 -12.49 7.82 34.06
CA PHE A 67 -13.07 7.59 32.71
C PHE A 67 -13.69 6.20 32.58
N THR A 68 -14.63 6.09 31.64
CA THR A 68 -15.16 4.83 31.16
C THR A 68 -14.98 4.79 29.65
N ILE A 69 -14.40 3.71 29.12
CA ILE A 69 -14.32 3.43 27.68
C ILE A 69 -15.19 2.21 27.43
N THR A 70 -16.05 2.29 26.44
CA THR A 70 -16.85 1.17 25.96
C THR A 70 -16.68 1.06 24.45
N ALA A 71 -15.99 0.02 23.98
CA ALA A 71 -15.84 -0.33 22.58
C ALA A 71 -16.72 -1.54 22.27
N ARG A 72 -17.47 -1.51 21.15
CA ARG A 72 -18.40 -2.58 20.75
C ARG A 72 -18.26 -2.95 19.29
N ASP A 73 -18.33 -4.25 19.04
CA ASP A 73 -18.32 -4.85 17.72
C ASP A 73 -19.22 -6.11 17.73
N GLY A 74 -20.45 -5.98 17.19
CA GLY A 74 -21.46 -7.01 17.29
C GLY A 74 -21.74 -7.43 18.74
N SER A 75 -21.45 -8.69 19.06
CA SER A 75 -21.62 -9.26 20.42
C SER A 75 -20.41 -9.04 21.35
N ARG A 76 -19.29 -8.51 20.83
CA ARG A 76 -18.08 -8.26 21.60
C ARG A 76 -18.13 -6.86 22.24
N GLU A 77 -17.74 -6.78 23.51
CA GLU A 77 -17.61 -5.52 24.23
C GLU A 77 -16.30 -5.50 25.03
N LEU A 78 -15.49 -4.49 24.77
CA LEU A 78 -14.36 -4.16 25.63
C LEU A 78 -14.74 -2.92 26.47
N ARG A 79 -14.82 -3.10 27.78
CA ARG A 79 -15.12 -2.02 28.73
C ARG A 79 -13.95 -1.80 29.68
N VAL A 80 -13.52 -0.54 29.77
CA VAL A 80 -12.46 -0.11 30.69
C VAL A 80 -13.03 0.97 31.61
N VAL A 81 -12.91 0.77 32.91
CA VAL A 81 -13.35 1.73 33.91
C VAL A 81 -12.17 2.13 34.78
N ALA A 82 -11.74 3.38 34.66
CA ALA A 82 -10.73 3.99 35.55
C ALA A 82 -11.43 4.78 36.64
N ARG A 83 -11.12 4.47 37.91
CA ARG A 83 -11.59 5.24 39.07
C ARG A 83 -10.75 6.47 39.28
N GLU A 84 -9.48 6.38 38.89
CA GLU A 84 -8.50 7.46 38.95
C GLU A 84 -7.71 7.47 37.65
N ALA A 85 -7.84 8.55 36.89
CA ALA A 85 -7.12 8.80 35.68
C ALA A 85 -5.77 9.45 35.99
N THR A 86 -4.67 8.83 35.55
CA THR A 86 -3.31 9.40 35.65
C THR A 86 -2.89 10.17 34.41
N ALA A 87 -3.48 9.85 33.26
CA ALA A 87 -3.26 10.60 32.02
C ALA A 87 -4.45 10.49 31.07
N SER A 88 -4.69 11.58 30.33
CA SER A 88 -5.60 11.64 29.18
C SER A 88 -5.04 12.64 28.17
N ARG A 89 -4.64 12.17 26.97
CA ARG A 89 -4.04 12.99 25.92
C ARG A 89 -4.56 12.55 24.56
N ALA A 90 -4.69 13.52 23.65
CA ALA A 90 -4.90 13.27 22.22
C ALA A 90 -3.67 13.80 21.46
N LEU A 91 -2.93 12.90 20.86
CA LEU A 91 -1.67 13.17 20.18
C LEU A 91 -1.87 13.09 18.67
N PRO A 92 -1.35 14.06 17.89
CA PRO A 92 -1.31 13.92 16.45
C PRO A 92 -0.36 12.76 16.09
N ILE A 93 -0.78 11.95 15.12
CA ILE A 93 0.03 10.86 14.58
C ILE A 93 -0.05 10.87 13.06
N THR A 94 0.97 10.34 12.41
CA THR A 94 1.04 10.13 10.98
C THR A 94 1.28 8.65 10.67
N GLU A 95 1.24 8.30 9.41
CA GLU A 95 1.83 7.05 8.95
C GLU A 95 3.34 7.04 9.24
N ALA A 96 3.90 5.85 9.35
CA ALA A 96 5.33 5.64 9.39
C ALA A 96 5.75 4.77 8.20
N GLY A 97 6.86 5.10 7.59
CA GLY A 97 7.39 4.38 6.43
C GLY A 97 8.89 4.59 6.27
N VAL A 98 9.43 4.06 5.19
CA VAL A 98 10.85 4.25 4.84
C VAL A 98 11.01 5.68 4.29
N PRO A 99 11.92 6.51 4.84
CA PRO A 99 12.18 7.84 4.30
C PRO A 99 12.69 7.76 2.86
N VAL A 100 12.13 8.60 1.97
CA VAL A 100 12.48 8.58 0.55
C VAL A 100 12.72 9.98 -0.04
N GLY A 101 12.69 11.03 0.77
CA GLY A 101 12.98 12.39 0.32
C GLY A 101 12.20 13.44 1.06
N THR A 102 12.10 14.61 0.45
CA THR A 102 11.43 15.79 0.97
C THR A 102 10.37 16.28 -0.03
N CYS A 103 9.22 16.66 0.46
CA CYS A 103 8.15 17.22 -0.35
C CYS A 103 8.56 18.60 -0.91
N PRO A 104 8.46 18.84 -2.22
CA PRO A 104 8.81 20.14 -2.78
C PRO A 104 7.82 21.24 -2.41
N ASP A 105 6.56 20.91 -2.07
CA ASP A 105 5.50 21.88 -1.83
C ASP A 105 5.60 22.52 -0.43
N ASP A 106 5.92 21.72 0.60
CA ASP A 106 5.90 22.17 1.99
C ASP A 106 7.18 21.88 2.78
N GLY A 107 8.13 21.15 2.17
CA GLY A 107 9.38 20.75 2.82
C GLY A 107 9.24 19.58 3.80
N GLY A 108 8.05 18.97 3.89
CA GLY A 108 7.77 17.85 4.77
C GLY A 108 8.45 16.55 4.34
N PRO A 109 8.68 15.62 5.28
CA PRO A 109 9.34 14.35 4.96
C PRO A 109 8.42 13.45 4.13
N LEU A 110 8.98 12.88 3.05
CA LEU A 110 8.33 11.85 2.24
C LEU A 110 8.70 10.47 2.77
N VAL A 111 7.70 9.63 2.98
CA VAL A 111 7.90 8.24 3.41
C VAL A 111 7.18 7.28 2.47
N ARG A 112 7.85 6.16 2.15
CA ARG A 112 7.22 5.04 1.47
C ARG A 112 6.52 4.16 2.50
N SER A 113 5.20 4.06 2.38
CA SER A 113 4.36 3.22 3.22
C SER A 113 3.46 2.36 2.34
N ARG A 114 3.57 1.03 2.47
CA ARG A 114 2.82 0.07 1.63
C ARG A 114 3.14 0.26 0.15
N GLY A 115 2.13 0.58 -0.68
CA GLY A 115 2.27 0.82 -2.12
C GLY A 115 2.32 2.30 -2.52
N ASP A 116 2.50 3.20 -1.56
CA ASP A 116 2.45 4.65 -1.77
C ASP A 116 3.69 5.35 -1.21
N VAL A 117 3.94 6.56 -1.71
CA VAL A 117 4.75 7.58 -1.05
C VAL A 117 3.81 8.66 -0.49
N VAL A 118 4.04 9.07 0.75
CA VAL A 118 3.17 10.02 1.48
C VAL A 118 4.03 11.13 2.06
N CYS A 119 3.59 12.37 1.90
CA CYS A 119 4.12 13.48 2.69
C CYS A 119 3.50 13.47 4.09
N LEU A 120 4.32 13.53 5.14
CA LEU A 120 3.82 13.47 6.51
C LEU A 120 3.19 14.79 6.98
N ASP A 121 3.44 15.91 6.29
CA ASP A 121 2.95 17.23 6.66
C ASP A 121 1.70 17.63 5.86
N CYS A 122 1.73 17.61 4.52
CA CYS A 122 0.56 17.94 3.70
C CYS A 122 -0.38 16.76 3.41
N GLU A 123 0.00 15.55 3.79
CA GLU A 123 -0.77 14.31 3.59
C GLU A 123 -0.97 13.95 2.09
N THR A 124 -0.31 14.63 1.16
CA THR A 124 -0.36 14.28 -0.27
C THR A 124 0.23 12.89 -0.48
N ARG A 125 -0.39 12.14 -1.40
CA ARG A 125 -0.10 10.73 -1.61
C ARG A 125 0.09 10.42 -3.10
N TRP A 126 1.16 9.69 -3.41
CA TRP A 126 1.49 9.19 -4.75
C TRP A 126 1.52 7.67 -4.74
N GLY A 127 0.69 7.04 -5.56
CA GLY A 127 0.68 5.58 -5.73
C GLY A 127 1.89 5.12 -6.51
N LEU A 128 2.56 4.07 -6.03
CA LEU A 128 3.66 3.46 -6.77
C LEU A 128 3.13 2.40 -7.74
N PRO A 129 3.57 2.42 -9.02
CA PRO A 129 3.31 1.32 -9.93
C PRO A 129 3.82 -0.01 -9.37
N ALA A 130 3.15 -1.11 -9.71
CA ALA A 130 3.57 -2.44 -9.27
C ALA A 130 5.02 -2.73 -9.68
N GLY A 131 5.83 -3.18 -8.72
CA GLY A 131 7.26 -3.44 -8.90
C GLY A 131 8.16 -2.22 -8.89
N ALA A 132 7.60 -0.99 -8.73
CA ALA A 132 8.42 0.22 -8.67
C ALA A 132 9.19 0.34 -7.36
N SER A 133 10.37 0.92 -7.44
CA SER A 133 11.20 1.33 -6.31
C SER A 133 11.50 2.82 -6.39
N VAL A 134 11.48 3.51 -5.24
CA VAL A 134 11.90 4.91 -5.16
C VAL A 134 13.42 4.96 -5.17
N THR A 135 13.99 5.90 -5.91
CA THR A 135 15.44 6.13 -6.01
C THR A 135 15.87 7.38 -5.22
N ASP A 136 17.16 7.54 -5.04
CA ASP A 136 17.72 8.74 -4.38
C ASP A 136 17.80 9.97 -5.32
N ALA A 137 17.45 9.80 -6.61
CA ALA A 137 17.47 10.88 -7.57
C ALA A 137 16.17 11.72 -7.48
N ALA A 138 16.31 13.03 -7.54
CA ALA A 138 15.20 13.95 -7.64
C ALA A 138 14.80 14.22 -9.11
N CYS A 139 13.55 14.51 -9.36
CA CYS A 139 13.06 14.99 -10.64
C CYS A 139 13.54 16.43 -10.84
N ASP A 140 14.07 16.72 -12.02
CA ASP A 140 14.61 18.05 -12.35
C ASP A 140 13.52 19.10 -12.51
N ASP A 141 12.29 18.68 -12.86
CA ASP A 141 11.15 19.56 -13.12
C ASP A 141 10.37 19.91 -11.85
N CYS A 142 10.09 18.92 -10.96
CA CYS A 142 9.23 19.14 -9.81
C CYS A 142 9.89 18.87 -8.45
N GLY A 143 11.11 18.33 -8.42
CA GLY A 143 11.85 18.05 -7.18
C GLY A 143 11.42 16.81 -6.40
N LEU A 144 10.36 16.11 -6.79
CA LEU A 144 9.97 14.84 -6.20
C LEU A 144 11.00 13.75 -6.50
N PRO A 145 11.10 12.70 -5.66
CA PRO A 145 11.96 11.55 -5.97
C PRO A 145 11.59 10.92 -7.32
N LYS A 146 12.60 10.38 -8.00
CA LYS A 146 12.38 9.51 -9.16
C LYS A 146 12.09 8.08 -8.70
N ILE A 147 11.35 7.35 -9.51
CA ILE A 147 11.09 5.92 -9.35
C ILE A 147 11.79 5.14 -10.47
N ARG A 148 12.22 3.92 -10.15
CA ARG A 148 12.62 2.92 -11.13
C ARG A 148 11.50 1.89 -11.25
N VAL A 149 11.00 1.68 -12.45
CA VAL A 149 9.95 0.72 -12.75
C VAL A 149 10.30 -0.07 -14.02
N GLU A 150 9.99 -1.35 -14.05
CA GLU A 150 10.26 -2.22 -15.20
C GLU A 150 8.97 -2.50 -15.96
N ARG A 151 8.97 -2.16 -17.25
CA ARG A 151 7.92 -2.43 -18.23
C ARG A 151 8.56 -2.69 -19.59
N GLY A 152 9.02 -3.94 -19.81
CA GLY A 152 9.83 -4.31 -20.99
C GLY A 152 11.30 -3.93 -20.85
N GLU A 153 11.58 -2.76 -20.31
CA GLU A 153 12.91 -2.30 -19.90
C GLU A 153 12.80 -1.47 -18.61
N PRO A 154 13.93 -1.08 -17.96
CA PRO A 154 13.91 -0.19 -16.81
C PRO A 154 13.64 1.25 -17.23
N PHE A 155 12.60 1.85 -16.67
CA PHE A 155 12.31 3.29 -16.77
C PHE A 155 12.67 4.00 -15.48
N HIS A 156 13.17 5.24 -15.59
CA HIS A 156 13.45 6.14 -14.47
C HIS A 156 12.57 7.38 -14.63
N LEU A 157 11.44 7.39 -13.94
CA LEU A 157 10.37 8.38 -14.10
C LEU A 157 10.19 9.21 -12.82
N CYS A 158 9.46 10.31 -12.91
CA CYS A 158 9.03 11.04 -11.73
C CYS A 158 8.06 10.20 -10.89
N LEU A 159 8.08 10.41 -9.56
CA LEU A 159 7.06 9.84 -8.66
C LEU A 159 5.64 10.33 -8.99
N ASP A 160 5.53 11.58 -9.46
CA ASP A 160 4.25 12.14 -9.91
C ASP A 160 3.95 11.71 -11.35
N PRO A 161 2.92 10.87 -11.57
CA PRO A 161 2.54 10.45 -12.92
C PRO A 161 2.00 11.59 -13.80
N ALA A 162 1.65 12.75 -13.22
CA ALA A 162 1.27 13.92 -14.00
C ALA A 162 2.49 14.67 -14.54
N CYS A 163 3.67 14.49 -13.94
CA CYS A 163 4.92 15.09 -14.39
C CYS A 163 5.61 14.22 -15.47
N ASP A 164 5.60 12.89 -15.28
CA ASP A 164 6.29 11.92 -16.17
C ASP A 164 5.50 10.61 -16.21
N PRO A 165 4.50 10.52 -17.13
CA PRO A 165 3.58 9.38 -17.20
C PRO A 165 4.25 8.08 -17.65
N LEU A 166 4.06 7.00 -16.90
CA LEU A 166 4.60 5.67 -17.25
C LEU A 166 4.05 5.13 -18.56
N ASP A 167 2.78 5.36 -18.84
CA ASP A 167 2.12 4.88 -20.05
C ASP A 167 2.67 5.55 -21.31
N GLU A 168 2.94 6.86 -21.26
CA GLU A 168 3.57 7.59 -22.37
C GLU A 168 5.00 7.06 -22.60
N ALA A 169 5.80 6.90 -21.55
CA ALA A 169 7.15 6.37 -21.65
C ALA A 169 7.18 4.94 -22.25
N VAL A 170 6.23 4.10 -21.85
CA VAL A 170 6.10 2.74 -22.41
C VAL A 170 5.61 2.79 -23.87
N ALA A 171 4.66 3.69 -24.19
CA ALA A 171 4.17 3.85 -25.56
C ALA A 171 5.28 4.35 -26.48
N ASP A 172 6.04 5.36 -26.09
CA ASP A 172 7.16 5.90 -26.88
C ASP A 172 8.22 4.83 -27.21
N ARG A 173 8.37 3.83 -26.33
CA ARG A 173 9.36 2.78 -26.49
C ARG A 173 8.84 1.54 -27.20
N PHE A 174 7.59 1.15 -27.00
CA PHE A 174 7.07 -0.16 -27.44
C PHE A 174 5.77 -0.09 -28.25
N ASP A 175 5.27 1.08 -28.63
CA ASP A 175 4.06 1.16 -29.44
C ASP A 175 4.29 0.53 -30.81
N ARG A 176 3.41 -0.40 -31.22
CA ARG A 176 3.48 -1.16 -32.47
C ARG A 176 4.75 -2.02 -32.64
N GLU A 177 5.43 -2.39 -31.56
CA GLU A 177 6.63 -3.24 -31.62
C GLU A 177 6.28 -4.69 -31.93
N TRP A 178 5.06 -5.15 -31.61
CA TRP A 178 4.67 -6.53 -31.72
C TRP A 178 3.38 -6.73 -32.50
N GLU A 179 3.28 -7.85 -33.19
CA GLU A 179 2.08 -8.25 -33.93
C GLU A 179 1.09 -8.99 -33.02
N CYS A 180 -0.21 -8.80 -33.28
CA CYS A 180 -1.29 -9.48 -32.58
C CYS A 180 -1.28 -10.98 -32.95
N PRO A 181 -1.24 -11.92 -31.97
CA PRO A 181 -1.21 -13.33 -32.22
C PRO A 181 -2.50 -13.87 -32.87
N ASP A 182 -3.61 -13.16 -32.74
CA ASP A 182 -4.91 -13.62 -33.26
C ASP A 182 -5.19 -13.15 -34.69
N CYS A 183 -4.75 -11.96 -35.10
CA CYS A 183 -5.11 -11.39 -36.39
C CYS A 183 -3.93 -10.84 -37.19
N GLY A 184 -2.72 -10.77 -36.63
CA GLY A 184 -1.52 -10.24 -37.28
C GLY A 184 -1.48 -8.72 -37.45
N GLY A 185 -2.44 -7.97 -36.89
CA GLY A 185 -2.38 -6.52 -36.81
C GLY A 185 -1.46 -6.06 -35.65
N ASP A 186 -1.14 -4.76 -35.60
CA ASP A 186 -0.25 -4.25 -34.56
C ASP A 186 -0.86 -4.30 -33.14
N LEU A 187 -0.02 -4.58 -32.15
CA LEU A 187 -0.33 -4.39 -30.75
C LEU A 187 0.03 -2.95 -30.35
N VAL A 188 -0.96 -2.20 -29.87
CA VAL A 188 -0.85 -0.80 -29.49
C VAL A 188 -0.84 -0.66 -27.97
N VAL A 189 0.08 0.15 -27.45
CA VAL A 189 0.14 0.45 -26.00
C VAL A 189 -1.06 1.29 -25.60
N ASN A 190 -1.79 0.82 -24.59
CA ASN A 190 -2.92 1.49 -24.01
C ASN A 190 -2.75 1.59 -22.50
N SER A 191 -3.42 2.59 -21.88
CA SER A 191 -3.45 2.75 -20.44
C SER A 191 -4.86 2.72 -19.87
N ALA A 192 -4.95 2.25 -18.64
CA ALA A 192 -6.13 2.36 -17.78
C ALA A 192 -5.65 2.71 -16.36
N PRO A 193 -6.51 3.24 -15.48
CA PRO A 193 -6.08 3.63 -14.14
C PRO A 193 -5.25 2.55 -13.44
N GLY A 194 -3.96 2.86 -13.21
CA GLY A 194 -3.00 1.99 -12.52
C GLY A 194 -2.36 0.87 -13.35
N ARG A 195 -2.60 0.78 -14.67
CA ARG A 195 -1.97 -0.26 -15.50
C ARG A 195 -1.75 0.16 -16.94
N VAL A 196 -0.67 -0.38 -17.54
CA VAL A 196 -0.39 -0.34 -18.97
C VAL A 196 -0.70 -1.72 -19.57
N PHE A 197 -1.27 -1.77 -20.77
CA PHE A 197 -1.60 -2.99 -21.49
C PHE A 197 -1.48 -2.78 -23.00
N LEU A 198 -1.35 -3.88 -23.74
CA LEU A 198 -1.38 -3.88 -25.19
C LEU A 198 -2.77 -4.29 -25.68
N GLY A 199 -3.31 -3.58 -26.62
CA GLY A 199 -4.54 -3.90 -27.33
C GLY A 199 -4.31 -4.03 -28.82
N CYS A 200 -5.08 -4.86 -29.51
CA CYS A 200 -5.00 -4.94 -30.96
C CYS A 200 -5.53 -3.67 -31.62
N GLU A 201 -4.83 -3.16 -32.64
CA GLU A 201 -5.28 -1.98 -33.40
C GLU A 201 -6.62 -2.21 -34.14
N ASN A 202 -6.93 -3.47 -34.45
CA ASN A 202 -8.16 -3.86 -35.16
C ASN A 202 -9.38 -3.98 -34.23
N TYR A 203 -9.32 -3.43 -33.03
CA TYR A 203 -10.50 -3.36 -32.17
C TYR A 203 -11.62 -2.52 -32.83
N PRO A 204 -12.90 -2.93 -32.84
CA PRO A 204 -13.47 -4.06 -32.10
C PRO A 204 -13.49 -5.41 -32.88
N ASP A 205 -13.01 -5.49 -34.11
CA ASP A 205 -13.03 -6.74 -34.89
C ASP A 205 -12.10 -7.81 -34.30
N CYS A 206 -11.05 -7.37 -33.62
CA CYS A 206 -10.16 -8.20 -32.80
C CYS A 206 -10.11 -7.65 -31.37
N GLU A 207 -10.53 -8.46 -30.40
CA GLU A 207 -10.62 -8.06 -28.98
C GLU A 207 -9.38 -8.44 -28.16
N THR A 208 -8.27 -8.80 -28.82
CA THR A 208 -7.05 -9.24 -28.17
C THR A 208 -6.49 -8.12 -27.28
N THR A 209 -6.33 -8.43 -26.00
CA THR A 209 -5.75 -7.54 -24.99
C THR A 209 -4.78 -8.30 -24.12
N VAL A 210 -3.57 -7.80 -23.96
CA VAL A 210 -2.51 -8.42 -23.16
C VAL A 210 -2.00 -7.43 -22.11
N SER A 211 -1.93 -7.87 -20.85
CA SER A 211 -1.36 -7.04 -19.78
C SER A 211 0.14 -6.89 -19.96
N PHE A 212 0.64 -5.65 -19.88
CA PHE A 212 2.08 -5.38 -19.95
C PHE A 212 2.73 -5.79 -18.62
N PRO A 213 3.63 -6.79 -18.59
CA PRO A 213 4.16 -7.32 -17.35
C PRO A 213 5.08 -6.33 -16.62
N ALA A 214 5.15 -6.46 -15.28
CA ALA A 214 6.21 -5.85 -14.50
C ALA A 214 7.47 -6.71 -14.60
N GLY A 215 8.39 -6.33 -15.49
CA GLY A 215 9.61 -7.06 -15.79
C GLY A 215 10.30 -6.52 -17.03
N VAL A 216 11.38 -7.16 -17.44
CA VAL A 216 12.19 -6.78 -18.60
C VAL A 216 12.09 -7.85 -19.70
N VAL A 217 12.12 -7.42 -20.95
CA VAL A 217 12.24 -8.31 -22.11
C VAL A 217 13.64 -8.92 -22.11
N VAL A 218 13.74 -10.23 -22.14
CA VAL A 218 15.02 -10.97 -22.12
C VAL A 218 15.22 -11.89 -23.31
N ASP A 219 14.15 -12.19 -24.04
CA ASP A 219 14.20 -13.12 -25.18
C ASP A 219 12.99 -12.92 -26.09
N GLU A 220 12.98 -13.60 -27.25
CA GLU A 220 11.83 -13.69 -28.14
C GLU A 220 11.27 -15.12 -28.11
N CYS A 221 9.96 -15.23 -28.05
CA CYS A 221 9.26 -16.51 -28.04
C CYS A 221 9.11 -17.05 -29.48
N ASP A 222 9.03 -18.37 -29.65
CA ASP A 222 8.72 -19.00 -30.94
C ASP A 222 7.40 -18.52 -31.59
N CYS A 223 6.53 -17.91 -30.79
CA CYS A 223 5.29 -17.27 -31.26
C CYS A 223 5.48 -15.85 -31.79
N GLY A 224 6.69 -15.30 -31.80
CA GLY A 224 7.01 -13.94 -32.26
C GLY A 224 6.79 -12.85 -31.21
N LEU A 225 6.35 -13.20 -29.98
CA LEU A 225 6.14 -12.24 -28.89
C LEU A 225 7.30 -12.27 -27.89
N PRO A 226 7.54 -11.17 -27.15
CA PRO A 226 8.65 -11.10 -26.21
C PRO A 226 8.45 -12.02 -25.00
N VAL A 227 9.57 -12.52 -24.48
CA VAL A 227 9.67 -13.22 -23.20
C VAL A 227 10.12 -12.24 -22.15
N PHE A 228 9.31 -12.10 -21.10
CA PHE A 228 9.61 -11.24 -19.94
C PHE A 228 10.25 -12.04 -18.81
N GLU A 229 11.27 -11.47 -18.19
CA GLU A 229 11.73 -11.88 -16.87
C GLU A 229 11.05 -11.02 -15.81
N THR A 230 10.25 -11.66 -14.95
CA THR A 230 9.47 -11.04 -13.89
C THR A 230 9.85 -11.61 -12.54
N ALA A 231 9.36 -11.04 -11.44
CA ALA A 231 9.55 -11.61 -10.10
C ALA A 231 9.00 -13.05 -9.95
N ALA A 232 8.06 -13.46 -10.82
CA ALA A 232 7.47 -14.80 -10.83
C ALA A 232 8.22 -15.79 -11.78
N GLY A 233 9.25 -15.31 -12.49
CA GLY A 233 10.02 -16.07 -13.47
C GLY A 233 9.79 -15.58 -14.91
N ARG A 234 10.27 -16.37 -15.87
CA ARG A 234 10.13 -16.06 -17.30
C ARG A 234 8.75 -16.44 -17.82
N SER A 235 8.16 -15.57 -18.60
CA SER A 235 6.87 -15.81 -19.25
C SER A 235 6.79 -15.10 -20.60
N CYS A 236 6.17 -15.75 -21.59
CA CYS A 236 5.80 -15.08 -22.82
C CYS A 236 4.77 -13.97 -22.53
N LEU A 237 4.77 -12.92 -23.35
CA LEU A 237 3.76 -11.87 -23.29
C LEU A 237 2.34 -12.44 -23.50
N ASP A 238 2.19 -13.39 -24.45
CA ASP A 238 0.94 -14.15 -24.56
C ASP A 238 0.78 -15.11 -23.38
N GLY A 239 -0.20 -14.79 -22.55
CA GLY A 239 -0.51 -15.59 -21.36
C GLY A 239 -1.04 -17.00 -21.65
N THR A 240 -1.36 -17.35 -22.90
CA THR A 240 -1.82 -18.67 -23.34
C THR A 240 -0.71 -19.53 -23.92
N CYS A 241 0.47 -18.93 -24.21
CA CYS A 241 1.62 -19.61 -24.74
C CYS A 241 2.21 -20.64 -23.77
N GLU A 242 2.59 -21.82 -24.24
CA GLU A 242 3.09 -22.95 -23.45
C GLU A 242 4.41 -22.69 -22.69
N LEU A 243 5.14 -21.62 -23.01
CA LEU A 243 6.33 -21.16 -22.25
C LEU A 243 6.07 -20.77 -20.80
N ARG A 244 4.84 -20.81 -20.32
CA ARG A 244 4.51 -20.67 -18.87
C ARG A 244 5.13 -21.74 -17.98
N GLY A 245 5.77 -22.77 -18.53
CA GLY A 245 6.28 -23.93 -17.78
C GLY A 245 7.80 -24.05 -17.69
N HIS A 246 8.59 -23.21 -18.32
CA HIS A 246 10.05 -23.30 -18.20
C HIS A 246 10.57 -22.45 -17.03
N THR A 247 10.30 -22.91 -15.81
CA THR A 247 11.16 -22.60 -14.66
C THR A 247 12.58 -23.08 -15.02
N ALA A 248 13.55 -22.16 -14.92
CA ALA A 248 14.95 -22.48 -15.12
C ALA A 248 15.32 -23.76 -14.35
N SER A 249 15.49 -24.85 -15.05
CA SER A 249 16.21 -26.01 -14.53
C SER A 249 17.65 -25.55 -14.31
N GLY A 250 18.02 -25.43 -13.02
CA GLY A 250 19.38 -25.12 -12.62
C GLY A 250 20.33 -26.10 -13.27
N ASP A 251 21.29 -25.57 -13.99
CA ASP A 251 22.48 -26.32 -14.36
C ASP A 251 23.51 -26.18 -13.24
N THR A 252 23.95 -27.31 -12.78
CA THR A 252 24.88 -27.61 -11.66
C THR A 252 26.24 -26.93 -11.82
#